data_03a5bdebeb20a56d397caa5851baae11
#
_entry.id   03a5bdebeb20a56d397caa5851baae11
#
_cell.length_a   1.000
_cell.length_b   1.000
_cell.length_c   1.000
_cell.angle_alpha   90.00
_cell.angle_beta   90.00
_cell.angle_gamma   90.00
#
_symmetry.space_group_name_H-M   'P 1'
#
loop_
_entity.id
_entity.type
_entity.pdbx_description
1 polymer ?
#
loop_
_entity_poly.entity_id
_entity_poly.type
_entity_poly.pdbx_seq_one_letter_code
_entity_poly.pdbx_strand_id
1 'polypeptide(L)'
;MRVQDVGLLACPDCRGRLVWHGQSEDDRLDEGRLRCGGCGETWEVEDGLARLYREDRVRGTDRLMRHIYDGLPSLHDPLTAVLTPLFQSVSESRMRDGYMRRLELGSLKRHEDGQPVRVLEVGVGAGANLPRIRGALPPGLPVEVWGMDLSTGMLAQCEKRLRRGRGVKDTRLLVADAHALPFRDATFDRVFHVGGIGGYHQPAVALREMARVARPGTPLVVVDEQMDADFRPSLFQRAAFRALTFYTREARSPRALLPPDAEGVIEEQVSPFYYCLTFRVPGPAVTG
;
A
#
# COMPACT_ATOMS: atom_id res chain seq x y z
N MET A 1 -3.95 1.87 16.16
CA MET A 1 -3.50 0.45 16.20
C MET A 1 -3.76 -0.08 17.60
N ARG A 2 -3.98 -1.39 17.81
CA ARG A 2 -4.23 -1.99 19.14
C ARG A 2 -2.97 -2.68 19.64
N VAL A 3 -2.86 -2.89 20.95
CA VAL A 3 -1.72 -3.60 21.57
C VAL A 3 -1.55 -5.01 21.00
N GLN A 4 -2.65 -5.75 20.80
CA GLN A 4 -2.63 -7.07 20.18
C GLN A 4 -2.08 -7.08 18.74
N ASP A 5 -2.23 -5.99 18.00
CA ASP A 5 -1.77 -5.86 16.60
C ASP A 5 -0.23 -5.88 16.51
N VAL A 6 0.48 -5.55 17.61
CA VAL A 6 1.95 -5.59 17.70
C VAL A 6 2.50 -6.98 17.38
N GLY A 7 1.72 -8.02 17.68
CA GLY A 7 2.08 -9.41 17.33
C GLY A 7 2.22 -9.68 15.84
N LEU A 8 1.63 -8.85 14.97
CA LEU A 8 1.74 -8.95 13.52
C LEU A 8 2.94 -8.18 12.96
N LEU A 9 3.52 -7.29 13.77
CA LEU A 9 4.64 -6.45 13.36
C LEU A 9 5.97 -7.18 13.49
N ALA A 10 6.92 -6.73 12.67
CA ALA A 10 8.32 -7.13 12.70
C ALA A 10 9.21 -5.89 12.60
N CYS A 11 10.38 -5.95 13.21
CA CYS A 11 11.36 -4.87 13.12
C CYS A 11 11.81 -4.65 11.67
N PRO A 12 11.73 -3.42 11.13
CA PRO A 12 12.17 -3.14 9.77
C PRO A 12 13.66 -3.44 9.52
N ASP A 13 14.48 -3.42 10.57
CA ASP A 13 15.92 -3.64 10.45
C ASP A 13 16.32 -5.12 10.45
N CYS A 14 15.77 -5.91 11.38
CA CYS A 14 16.21 -7.29 11.59
C CYS A 14 15.08 -8.32 11.56
N ARG A 15 13.82 -7.88 11.33
CA ARG A 15 12.60 -8.70 11.38
C ARG A 15 12.32 -9.35 12.73
N GLY A 16 13.05 -8.96 13.78
CA GLY A 16 12.84 -9.41 15.14
C GLY A 16 11.47 -8.97 15.69
N ARG A 17 11.02 -9.67 16.73
CA ARG A 17 9.76 -9.37 17.42
C ARG A 17 9.80 -7.98 18.06
N LEU A 18 8.72 -7.22 17.90
CA LEU A 18 8.52 -5.94 18.57
C LEU A 18 7.72 -6.14 19.86
N VAL A 19 8.06 -5.35 20.87
CA VAL A 19 7.39 -5.31 22.18
C VAL A 19 6.98 -3.87 22.46
N TRP A 20 5.73 -3.69 22.88
CA TRP A 20 5.19 -2.38 23.23
C TRP A 20 5.66 -1.92 24.61
N HIS A 21 6.09 -0.67 24.70
CA HIS A 21 6.44 0.03 25.93
C HIS A 21 5.84 1.45 25.87
N GLY A 22 4.72 1.65 26.50
CA GLY A 22 4.06 2.97 26.47
C GLY A 22 2.66 2.95 27.06
N GLN A 23 1.95 4.05 26.90
CA GLN A 23 0.57 4.20 27.31
C GLN A 23 -0.37 3.58 26.31
N SER A 24 -1.47 3.02 26.78
CA SER A 24 -2.54 2.51 25.94
C SER A 24 -3.88 2.93 26.54
N GLU A 25 -4.78 3.42 25.70
CA GLU A 25 -6.15 3.76 26.04
C GLU A 25 -7.09 2.80 25.29
N ASP A 26 -8.01 2.14 26.01
CA ASP A 26 -8.93 1.16 25.44
C ASP A 26 -8.25 0.12 24.51
N ASP A 27 -7.10 -0.45 24.95
CA ASP A 27 -6.27 -1.38 24.18
C ASP A 27 -5.67 -0.78 22.89
N ARG A 28 -5.71 0.53 22.69
CA ARG A 28 -5.10 1.24 21.57
C ARG A 28 -3.74 1.80 22.00
N LEU A 29 -2.76 1.66 21.12
CA LEU A 29 -1.48 2.35 21.30
C LEU A 29 -1.72 3.86 21.23
N ASP A 30 -1.10 4.59 22.14
CA ASP A 30 -1.14 6.05 22.18
C ASP A 30 0.28 6.61 22.09
N GLU A 31 0.93 6.87 23.20
CA GLU A 31 2.30 7.40 23.26
C GLU A 31 3.26 6.36 23.80
N GLY A 32 4.39 6.14 23.11
CA GLY A 32 5.41 5.21 23.59
C GLY A 32 6.35 4.71 22.52
N ARG A 33 6.86 3.49 22.70
CA ARG A 33 7.87 2.90 21.81
C ARG A 33 7.63 1.42 21.58
N LEU A 34 7.92 0.97 20.37
CA LEU A 34 8.06 -0.44 20.03
C LEU A 34 9.55 -0.78 20.07
N ARG A 35 9.96 -1.67 20.99
CA ARG A 35 11.35 -2.13 21.09
C ARG A 35 11.52 -3.48 20.44
N CYS A 36 12.58 -3.62 19.65
CA CYS A 36 12.94 -4.89 19.04
C CYS A 36 13.68 -5.79 20.04
N GLY A 37 13.17 -7.00 20.25
CA GLY A 37 13.84 -8.01 21.09
C GLY A 37 15.09 -8.63 20.45
N GLY A 38 15.30 -8.46 19.13
CA GLY A 38 16.44 -9.00 18.41
C GLY A 38 17.64 -8.05 18.38
N CYS A 39 17.46 -6.85 17.80
CA CYS A 39 18.56 -5.87 17.65
C CYS A 39 18.53 -4.73 18.68
N GLY A 40 17.52 -4.65 19.54
CA GLY A 40 17.39 -3.63 20.57
C GLY A 40 16.89 -2.27 20.05
N GLU A 41 16.70 -2.09 18.77
CA GLU A 41 16.24 -0.84 18.14
C GLU A 41 14.85 -0.45 18.65
N THR A 42 14.59 0.85 18.73
CA THR A 42 13.32 1.40 19.21
C THR A 42 12.65 2.27 18.15
N TRP A 43 11.32 2.17 18.08
CA TRP A 43 10.49 2.83 17.10
C TRP A 43 9.41 3.63 17.83
N GLU A 44 9.34 4.93 17.57
CA GLU A 44 8.40 5.82 18.24
C GLU A 44 6.95 5.54 17.80
N VAL A 45 6.03 5.70 18.75
CA VAL A 45 4.59 5.74 18.52
C VAL A 45 4.08 7.06 19.10
N GLU A 46 3.51 7.88 18.25
CA GLU A 46 2.96 9.21 18.57
C GLU A 46 1.52 9.31 18.08
N ASP A 47 0.60 9.76 18.91
CA ASP A 47 -0.83 9.85 18.59
C ASP A 47 -1.42 8.51 18.05
N GLY A 48 -0.95 7.39 18.57
CA GLY A 48 -1.35 6.05 18.12
C GLY A 48 -0.83 5.62 16.76
N LEU A 49 0.08 6.40 16.14
CA LEU A 49 0.69 6.15 14.85
C LEU A 49 2.14 5.66 15.02
N ALA A 50 2.39 4.40 14.75
CA ALA A 50 3.73 3.83 14.82
C ALA A 50 4.58 4.30 13.63
N ARG A 51 5.83 4.74 13.90
CA ARG A 51 6.81 5.17 12.90
C ARG A 51 7.86 4.08 12.71
N LEU A 52 7.59 3.17 11.77
CA LEU A 52 8.38 1.96 11.54
C LEU A 52 9.21 2.09 10.26
N TYR A 53 10.09 3.08 10.21
CA TYR A 53 11.02 3.32 9.11
C TYR A 53 12.28 4.05 9.59
N ARG A 54 13.35 3.99 8.80
CA ARG A 54 14.62 4.67 9.05
C ARG A 54 14.74 5.91 8.19
N GLU A 55 14.84 7.08 8.81
CA GLU A 55 14.96 8.35 8.10
C GLU A 55 16.21 8.41 7.18
N ASP A 56 17.32 7.83 7.60
CA ASP A 56 18.57 7.77 6.85
C ASP A 56 18.51 6.85 5.61
N ARG A 57 17.51 5.95 5.55
CA ARG A 57 17.24 5.07 4.41
C ARG A 57 16.30 5.67 3.38
N VAL A 58 15.51 6.67 3.74
CA VAL A 58 14.64 7.39 2.80
C VAL A 58 15.50 8.27 1.88
N ARG A 59 15.63 7.87 0.61
CA ARG A 59 16.57 8.48 -0.34
C ARG A 59 15.92 8.82 -1.68
N GLY A 60 16.64 9.64 -2.46
CA GLY A 60 16.27 9.93 -3.85
C GLY A 60 14.84 10.45 -3.99
N THR A 61 14.11 9.84 -4.92
CA THR A 61 12.72 10.19 -5.23
C THR A 61 11.77 9.97 -4.06
N ASP A 62 11.98 8.95 -3.21
CA ASP A 62 11.11 8.70 -2.05
C ASP A 62 11.15 9.88 -1.07
N ARG A 63 12.34 10.43 -0.81
CA ARG A 63 12.48 11.63 0.03
C ARG A 63 11.81 12.84 -0.60
N LEU A 64 12.02 13.04 -1.90
CA LEU A 64 11.40 14.15 -2.63
C LEU A 64 9.87 14.07 -2.57
N MET A 65 9.32 12.91 -2.91
CA MET A 65 7.87 12.71 -2.96
C MET A 65 7.25 12.84 -1.57
N ARG A 66 7.91 12.31 -0.53
CA ARG A 66 7.46 12.51 0.85
C ARG A 66 7.37 14.00 1.21
N HIS A 67 8.38 14.80 0.90
CA HIS A 67 8.34 16.25 1.19
C HIS A 67 7.21 16.95 0.44
N ILE A 68 6.95 16.58 -0.81
CA ILE A 68 5.85 17.14 -1.60
C ILE A 68 4.51 16.79 -0.96
N TYR A 69 4.30 15.53 -0.59
CA TYR A 69 3.06 15.05 0.03
C TYR A 69 2.86 15.56 1.46
N ASP A 70 3.91 15.75 2.23
CA ASP A 70 3.83 16.36 3.57
C ASP A 70 3.56 17.86 3.49
N GLY A 71 4.10 18.54 2.49
CA GLY A 71 3.91 19.99 2.32
C GLY A 71 2.53 20.39 1.81
N LEU A 72 1.89 19.58 0.96
CA LEU A 72 0.62 19.89 0.31
C LEU A 72 -0.37 18.72 0.31
N PRO A 73 -0.61 18.05 1.45
CA PRO A 73 -1.39 16.82 1.50
C PRO A 73 -2.86 17.01 1.12
N SER A 74 -3.42 18.21 1.34
CA SER A 74 -4.81 18.53 1.05
C SER A 74 -5.06 18.90 -0.42
N LEU A 75 -4.02 19.19 -1.20
CA LEU A 75 -4.13 19.57 -2.61
C LEU A 75 -4.02 18.38 -3.56
N HIS A 76 -3.40 17.27 -3.11
CA HIS A 76 -3.18 16.10 -3.96
C HIS A 76 -4.49 15.54 -4.54
N ASP A 77 -5.45 15.17 -3.67
CA ASP A 77 -6.72 14.57 -4.11
C ASP A 77 -7.56 15.52 -5.00
N PRO A 78 -7.76 16.81 -4.66
CA PRO A 78 -8.45 17.74 -5.53
C PRO A 78 -7.73 17.96 -6.87
N LEU A 79 -6.40 18.07 -6.85
CA LEU A 79 -5.61 18.28 -8.06
C LEU A 79 -5.70 17.08 -9.00
N THR A 80 -5.52 15.87 -8.48
CA THR A 80 -5.67 14.64 -9.27
C THR A 80 -7.11 14.46 -9.77
N ALA A 81 -8.12 14.74 -8.93
CA ALA A 81 -9.53 14.66 -9.33
C ALA A 81 -9.89 15.61 -10.48
N VAL A 82 -9.24 16.78 -10.57
CA VAL A 82 -9.47 17.75 -11.65
C VAL A 82 -8.60 17.46 -12.86
N LEU A 83 -7.32 17.16 -12.66
CA LEU A 83 -6.37 16.95 -13.77
C LEU A 83 -6.58 15.60 -14.46
N THR A 84 -6.82 14.52 -13.70
CA THR A 84 -6.96 13.17 -14.26
C THR A 84 -8.05 13.10 -15.35
N PRO A 85 -9.27 13.61 -15.15
CA PRO A 85 -10.29 13.61 -16.21
C PRO A 85 -9.94 14.41 -17.45
N LEU A 86 -9.09 15.43 -17.33
CA LEU A 86 -8.72 16.30 -18.48
C LEU A 86 -7.86 15.57 -19.52
N PHE A 87 -7.09 14.57 -19.10
CA PHE A 87 -6.23 13.83 -20.03
C PHE A 87 -6.59 12.34 -20.15
N GLN A 88 -7.35 11.77 -19.20
CA GLN A 88 -7.81 10.39 -19.28
C GLN A 88 -9.17 10.26 -19.95
N SER A 89 -9.26 9.29 -20.88
CA SER A 89 -10.52 8.95 -21.57
C SER A 89 -11.45 8.05 -20.72
N VAL A 90 -10.98 7.58 -19.55
CA VAL A 90 -11.71 6.67 -18.66
C VAL A 90 -11.92 7.35 -17.32
N SER A 91 -13.12 7.26 -16.76
CA SER A 91 -13.38 7.81 -15.43
C SER A 91 -12.53 7.10 -14.37
N GLU A 92 -11.99 7.87 -13.43
CA GLU A 92 -11.21 7.36 -12.29
C GLU A 92 -11.96 6.24 -11.54
N SER A 93 -13.28 6.37 -11.39
CA SER A 93 -14.11 5.34 -10.75
C SER A 93 -14.03 4.01 -11.50
N ARG A 94 -14.18 4.02 -12.83
CA ARG A 94 -14.14 2.80 -13.65
C ARG A 94 -12.77 2.13 -13.60
N MET A 95 -11.70 2.93 -13.65
CA MET A 95 -10.33 2.44 -13.49
C MET A 95 -10.13 1.78 -12.13
N ARG A 96 -10.55 2.45 -11.04
CA ARG A 96 -10.45 1.92 -9.69
C ARG A 96 -11.26 0.63 -9.50
N ASP A 97 -12.48 0.56 -10.03
CA ASP A 97 -13.31 -0.64 -10.00
C ASP A 97 -12.67 -1.80 -10.80
N GLY A 98 -11.93 -1.47 -11.87
CA GLY A 98 -11.16 -2.42 -12.67
C GLY A 98 -10.12 -3.17 -11.84
N TYR A 99 -9.18 -2.47 -11.23
CA TYR A 99 -8.13 -3.11 -10.46
C TYR A 99 -8.61 -3.66 -9.11
N MET A 100 -9.68 -3.10 -8.51
CA MET A 100 -10.28 -3.68 -7.30
C MET A 100 -10.80 -5.10 -7.54
N ARG A 101 -11.34 -5.40 -8.71
CA ARG A 101 -11.74 -6.77 -9.06
C ARG A 101 -10.56 -7.75 -9.05
N ARG A 102 -9.34 -7.30 -9.41
CA ARG A 102 -8.13 -8.12 -9.40
C ARG A 102 -7.68 -8.51 -8.00
N LEU A 103 -8.11 -7.78 -6.97
CA LEU A 103 -7.89 -8.15 -5.57
C LEU A 103 -8.76 -9.32 -5.11
N GLU A 104 -9.77 -9.71 -5.88
CA GLU A 104 -10.67 -10.82 -5.54
C GLU A 104 -11.23 -10.72 -4.10
N LEU A 105 -11.56 -9.48 -3.65
CA LEU A 105 -12.03 -9.24 -2.28
C LEU A 105 -13.33 -10.00 -1.97
N GLY A 106 -14.21 -10.15 -2.96
CA GLY A 106 -15.46 -10.88 -2.82
C GLY A 106 -15.30 -12.39 -2.62
N SER A 107 -14.12 -12.94 -2.92
CA SER A 107 -13.81 -14.37 -2.72
C SER A 107 -13.26 -14.70 -1.34
N LEU A 108 -12.98 -13.67 -0.54
CA LEU A 108 -12.43 -13.84 0.81
C LEU A 108 -13.41 -14.60 1.71
N LYS A 109 -12.87 -15.52 2.50
CA LYS A 109 -13.63 -16.35 3.45
C LYS A 109 -13.05 -16.21 4.85
N ARG A 110 -13.86 -16.47 5.85
CA ARG A 110 -13.42 -16.56 7.25
C ARG A 110 -12.34 -17.63 7.38
N HIS A 111 -11.28 -17.32 8.11
CA HIS A 111 -10.26 -18.31 8.48
C HIS A 111 -10.84 -19.34 9.47
N GLU A 112 -10.40 -20.59 9.35
CA GLU A 112 -10.83 -21.69 10.23
C GLU A 112 -10.41 -21.46 11.70
N ASP A 113 -9.28 -20.78 11.90
CA ASP A 113 -8.78 -20.41 13.23
C ASP A 113 -9.49 -19.19 13.84
N GLY A 114 -10.50 -18.64 13.14
CA GLY A 114 -11.26 -17.48 13.58
C GLY A 114 -10.56 -16.14 13.44
N GLN A 115 -9.32 -16.11 12.94
CA GLN A 115 -8.61 -14.86 12.69
C GLN A 115 -9.32 -14.01 11.65
N PRO A 116 -9.27 -12.67 11.76
CA PRO A 116 -9.81 -11.79 10.73
C PRO A 116 -8.99 -11.90 9.45
N VAL A 117 -9.65 -11.70 8.33
CA VAL A 117 -8.99 -11.50 7.03
C VAL A 117 -8.25 -10.17 7.05
N ARG A 118 -7.04 -10.13 6.48
CA ARG A 118 -6.20 -8.92 6.47
C ARG A 118 -5.89 -8.45 5.06
N VAL A 119 -6.14 -7.17 4.82
CA VAL A 119 -5.85 -6.50 3.54
C VAL A 119 -4.84 -5.39 3.80
N LEU A 120 -3.74 -5.34 3.05
CA LEU A 120 -2.72 -4.30 3.12
C LEU A 120 -2.74 -3.43 1.86
N GLU A 121 -2.84 -2.11 2.05
CA GLU A 121 -2.53 -1.12 1.04
C GLU A 121 -1.16 -0.48 1.36
N VAL A 122 -0.19 -0.70 0.47
CA VAL A 122 1.14 -0.07 0.54
C VAL A 122 1.07 1.26 -0.19
N GLY A 123 1.43 2.36 0.47
CA GLY A 123 1.22 3.70 -0.06
C GLY A 123 -0.26 4.08 -0.07
N VAL A 124 -0.94 3.96 1.09
CA VAL A 124 -2.39 4.23 1.21
C VAL A 124 -2.77 5.67 0.91
N GLY A 125 -1.83 6.59 0.99
CA GLY A 125 -2.04 8.01 0.79
C GLY A 125 -3.18 8.55 1.65
N ALA A 126 -4.07 9.33 1.05
CA ALA A 126 -5.26 9.86 1.72
C ALA A 126 -6.42 8.83 1.83
N GLY A 127 -6.19 7.54 1.53
CA GLY A 127 -7.17 6.47 1.69
C GLY A 127 -8.28 6.46 0.64
N ALA A 128 -7.96 6.83 -0.60
CA ALA A 128 -8.94 6.93 -1.69
C ALA A 128 -9.61 5.58 -2.05
N ASN A 129 -8.95 4.46 -1.77
CA ASN A 129 -9.45 3.11 -2.06
C ASN A 129 -10.28 2.50 -0.92
N LEU A 130 -10.16 3.00 0.31
CA LEU A 130 -10.83 2.43 1.49
C LEU A 130 -12.35 2.26 1.35
N PRO A 131 -13.11 3.22 0.75
CA PRO A 131 -14.54 3.04 0.53
C PRO A 131 -14.86 1.88 -0.43
N ARG A 132 -13.99 1.64 -1.44
CA ARG A 132 -14.16 0.56 -2.43
C ARG A 132 -13.83 -0.80 -1.84
N ILE A 133 -12.78 -0.88 -1.02
CA ILE A 133 -12.48 -2.09 -0.25
C ILE A 133 -13.72 -2.49 0.55
N ARG A 134 -14.30 -1.56 1.32
CA ARG A 134 -15.52 -1.83 2.10
C ARG A 134 -16.68 -2.34 1.25
N GLY A 135 -16.89 -1.74 0.07
CA GLY A 135 -17.98 -2.12 -0.84
C GLY A 135 -17.77 -3.47 -1.54
N ALA A 136 -16.54 -3.96 -1.63
CA ALA A 136 -16.18 -5.20 -2.31
C ALA A 136 -16.06 -6.41 -1.36
N LEU A 137 -16.04 -6.18 -0.05
CA LEU A 137 -15.92 -7.23 0.96
C LEU A 137 -17.24 -7.98 1.15
N PRO A 138 -17.21 -9.30 1.41
CA PRO A 138 -18.40 -10.09 1.78
C PRO A 138 -19.07 -9.52 3.05
N PRO A 139 -20.40 -9.42 3.08
CA PRO A 139 -21.12 -8.96 4.27
C PRO A 139 -20.82 -9.83 5.49
N GLY A 140 -20.59 -9.19 6.65
CA GLY A 140 -20.34 -9.88 7.92
C GLY A 140 -19.02 -10.61 8.05
N LEU A 141 -18.11 -10.50 7.07
CA LEU A 141 -16.75 -11.01 7.17
C LEU A 141 -15.92 -10.11 8.10
N PRO A 142 -15.28 -10.66 9.16
CA PRO A 142 -14.34 -9.90 9.97
C PRO A 142 -13.09 -9.58 9.14
N VAL A 143 -12.87 -8.30 8.86
CA VAL A 143 -11.74 -7.83 8.04
C VAL A 143 -11.02 -6.69 8.75
N GLU A 144 -9.70 -6.80 8.79
CA GLU A 144 -8.78 -5.73 9.18
C GLU A 144 -8.14 -5.16 7.92
N VAL A 145 -8.23 -3.86 7.73
CA VAL A 145 -7.50 -3.16 6.66
C VAL A 145 -6.31 -2.46 7.28
N TRP A 146 -5.15 -2.66 6.67
CA TRP A 146 -3.91 -2.00 7.04
C TRP A 146 -3.51 -1.06 5.91
N GLY A 147 -3.23 0.18 6.28
CA GLY A 147 -2.70 1.18 5.38
C GLY A 147 -1.37 1.70 5.89
N MET A 148 -0.39 1.75 5.02
CA MET A 148 0.88 2.38 5.36
C MET A 148 1.28 3.43 4.32
N ASP A 149 1.93 4.45 4.77
CA ASP A 149 2.51 5.49 3.91
C ASP A 149 3.75 6.06 4.57
N LEU A 150 4.65 6.62 3.78
CA LEU A 150 5.83 7.31 4.29
C LEU A 150 5.51 8.76 4.69
N SER A 151 4.44 9.35 4.13
CA SER A 151 3.97 10.70 4.39
C SER A 151 2.97 10.73 5.54
N THR A 152 3.35 11.40 6.63
CA THR A 152 2.45 11.65 7.78
C THR A 152 1.32 12.58 7.40
N GLY A 153 1.56 13.53 6.49
CA GLY A 153 0.54 14.44 5.97
C GLY A 153 -0.58 13.70 5.24
N MET A 154 -0.24 12.70 4.40
CA MET A 154 -1.21 11.87 3.71
C MET A 154 -1.99 10.98 4.68
N LEU A 155 -1.32 10.38 5.67
CA LEU A 155 -1.99 9.58 6.70
C LEU A 155 -2.97 10.41 7.53
N ALA A 156 -2.64 11.65 7.84
CA ALA A 156 -3.58 12.56 8.53
C ALA A 156 -4.85 12.84 7.68
N GLN A 157 -4.74 12.93 6.35
CA GLN A 157 -5.93 13.02 5.47
C GLN A 157 -6.71 11.71 5.44
N CYS A 158 -6.00 10.56 5.44
CA CYS A 158 -6.62 9.24 5.52
C CYS A 158 -7.45 9.10 6.80
N GLU A 159 -6.89 9.47 7.96
CA GLU A 159 -7.62 9.48 9.23
C GLU A 159 -8.87 10.36 9.20
N LYS A 160 -8.77 11.59 8.66
CA LYS A 160 -9.94 12.46 8.49
C LYS A 160 -11.04 11.79 7.66
N ARG A 161 -10.65 11.03 6.63
CA ARG A 161 -11.57 10.25 5.80
C ARG A 161 -12.24 9.13 6.60
N LEU A 162 -11.46 8.38 7.38
CA LEU A 162 -11.96 7.32 8.26
C LEU A 162 -12.92 7.85 9.32
N ARG A 163 -12.60 8.95 9.98
CA ARG A 163 -13.48 9.61 10.97
C ARG A 163 -14.82 10.04 10.37
N ARG A 164 -14.88 10.31 9.05
CA ARG A 164 -16.12 10.60 8.32
C ARG A 164 -16.87 9.34 7.86
N GLY A 165 -16.50 8.17 8.36
CA GLY A 165 -17.12 6.88 8.01
C GLY A 165 -16.85 6.40 6.57
N ARG A 166 -15.85 6.96 5.90
CA ARG A 166 -15.47 6.62 4.53
C ARG A 166 -14.35 5.58 4.51
N GLY A 167 -14.63 4.36 4.94
CA GLY A 167 -13.63 3.28 4.95
C GLY A 167 -14.12 2.05 5.70
N VAL A 168 -13.23 1.10 5.96
CA VAL A 168 -13.47 -0.06 6.79
C VAL A 168 -13.30 0.35 8.25
N LYS A 169 -14.23 -0.05 9.13
CA LYS A 169 -14.21 0.35 10.55
C LYS A 169 -12.91 -0.06 11.26
N ASP A 170 -12.43 -1.27 10.94
CA ASP A 170 -11.20 -1.81 11.52
C ASP A 170 -9.98 -1.52 10.59
N THR A 171 -9.73 -0.24 10.31
CA THR A 171 -8.54 0.21 9.58
C THR A 171 -7.44 0.60 10.55
N ARG A 172 -6.20 0.12 10.31
CA ARG A 172 -4.97 0.47 11.01
C ARG A 172 -4.06 1.25 10.08
N LEU A 173 -3.49 2.33 10.57
CA LEU A 173 -2.53 3.15 9.84
C LEU A 173 -1.18 3.12 10.55
N LEU A 174 -0.10 3.19 9.79
CA LEU A 174 1.27 3.32 10.29
C LEU A 174 2.17 4.04 9.30
N VAL A 175 3.22 4.70 9.79
CA VAL A 175 4.26 5.28 8.95
C VAL A 175 5.31 4.22 8.70
N ALA A 176 5.52 3.86 7.42
CA ALA A 176 6.51 2.83 7.08
C ALA A 176 7.04 3.02 5.66
N ASP A 177 8.21 2.42 5.40
CA ASP A 177 8.85 2.37 4.11
C ASP A 177 8.50 1.05 3.40
N ALA A 178 8.07 1.15 2.14
CA ALA A 178 7.75 -0.01 1.31
C ALA A 178 8.95 -0.94 1.06
N HIS A 179 10.18 -0.44 1.22
CA HIS A 179 11.41 -1.20 1.07
C HIS A 179 11.76 -2.07 2.29
N ALA A 180 11.06 -1.88 3.42
CA ALA A 180 11.25 -2.62 4.66
C ALA A 180 9.91 -2.72 5.41
N LEU A 181 8.96 -3.47 4.87
CA LEU A 181 7.61 -3.57 5.43
C LEU A 181 7.67 -4.15 6.85
N PRO A 182 7.13 -3.44 7.86
CA PRO A 182 7.25 -3.81 9.25
C PRO A 182 6.23 -4.89 9.68
N PHE A 183 6.08 -5.91 8.86
CA PHE A 183 5.16 -7.00 9.12
C PHE A 183 5.87 -8.35 9.02
N ARG A 184 5.33 -9.33 9.72
CA ARG A 184 5.75 -10.72 9.59
C ARG A 184 5.42 -11.27 8.20
N ASP A 185 6.12 -12.32 7.82
CA ASP A 185 5.86 -13.04 6.58
C ASP A 185 4.43 -13.59 6.56
N ALA A 186 3.83 -13.70 5.39
CA ALA A 186 2.52 -14.31 5.17
C ALA A 186 1.40 -13.78 6.11
N THR A 187 1.40 -12.47 6.40
CA THR A 187 0.44 -11.82 7.30
C THR A 187 -0.88 -11.48 6.61
N PHE A 188 -0.85 -11.12 5.31
CA PHE A 188 -1.97 -10.52 4.61
C PHE A 188 -2.57 -11.44 3.56
N ASP A 189 -3.90 -11.48 3.52
CA ASP A 189 -4.67 -12.23 2.52
C ASP A 189 -4.74 -11.50 1.17
N ARG A 190 -4.56 -10.17 1.18
CA ARG A 190 -4.45 -9.32 -0.01
C ARG A 190 -3.44 -8.22 0.25
N VAL A 191 -2.57 -8.00 -0.73
CA VAL A 191 -1.61 -6.89 -0.71
C VAL A 191 -1.71 -6.14 -2.02
N PHE A 192 -1.77 -4.82 -1.96
CA PHE A 192 -1.80 -4.02 -3.17
C PHE A 192 -1.14 -2.65 -2.98
N HIS A 193 -0.79 -2.04 -4.10
CA HIS A 193 -0.22 -0.71 -4.21
C HIS A 193 -0.84 0.03 -5.39
N VAL A 194 -1.13 1.31 -5.23
CA VAL A 194 -1.70 2.15 -6.29
C VAL A 194 -1.01 3.50 -6.33
N GLY A 195 -0.26 3.74 -7.40
CA GLY A 195 0.42 4.99 -7.69
C GLY A 195 1.77 5.16 -7.00
N GLY A 196 2.81 5.46 -7.78
CA GLY A 196 4.10 5.87 -7.29
C GLY A 196 5.22 4.82 -7.25
N ILE A 197 4.96 3.53 -7.55
CA ILE A 197 6.02 2.51 -7.52
C ILE A 197 7.12 2.80 -8.57
N GLY A 198 6.75 3.41 -9.69
CA GLY A 198 7.70 3.85 -10.71
C GLY A 198 8.68 4.92 -10.21
N GLY A 199 8.36 5.60 -9.13
CA GLY A 199 9.19 6.58 -8.45
C GLY A 199 10.04 6.02 -7.31
N TYR A 200 9.82 4.79 -6.88
CA TYR A 200 10.60 4.18 -5.79
C TYR A 200 12.07 4.04 -6.20
N HIS A 201 12.99 4.33 -5.28
CA HIS A 201 14.42 4.22 -5.58
C HIS A 201 14.87 2.76 -5.80
N GLN A 202 14.16 1.78 -5.24
CA GLN A 202 14.39 0.33 -5.42
C GLN A 202 13.07 -0.44 -5.55
N PRO A 203 12.32 -0.32 -6.65
CA PRO A 203 11.01 -0.95 -6.78
C PRO A 203 11.04 -2.49 -6.66
N ALA A 204 12.14 -3.13 -7.08
CA ALA A 204 12.31 -4.57 -6.90
C ALA A 204 12.35 -5.00 -5.41
N VAL A 205 12.88 -4.15 -4.53
CA VAL A 205 12.89 -4.42 -3.08
C VAL A 205 11.48 -4.32 -2.53
N ALA A 206 10.75 -3.26 -2.88
CA ALA A 206 9.37 -3.07 -2.46
C ALA A 206 8.45 -4.22 -2.92
N LEU A 207 8.59 -4.67 -4.17
CA LEU A 207 7.85 -5.82 -4.70
C LEU A 207 8.15 -7.12 -3.93
N ARG A 208 9.42 -7.37 -3.58
CA ARG A 208 9.78 -8.53 -2.74
C ARG A 208 9.18 -8.43 -1.33
N GLU A 209 9.18 -7.26 -0.73
CA GLU A 209 8.57 -7.04 0.59
C GLU A 209 7.05 -7.23 0.55
N MET A 210 6.38 -6.71 -0.48
CA MET A 210 4.95 -6.97 -0.70
C MET A 210 4.66 -8.47 -0.83
N ALA A 211 5.49 -9.18 -1.62
CA ALA A 211 5.39 -10.63 -1.79
C ALA A 211 5.62 -11.39 -0.47
N ARG A 212 6.62 -10.99 0.30
CA ARG A 212 6.94 -11.62 1.60
C ARG A 212 5.80 -11.54 2.60
N VAL A 213 5.14 -10.37 2.70
CA VAL A 213 4.07 -10.17 3.68
C VAL A 213 2.73 -10.72 3.22
N ALA A 214 2.57 -11.02 1.93
CA ALA A 214 1.39 -11.66 1.39
C ALA A 214 1.36 -13.15 1.73
N ARG A 215 0.19 -13.70 2.02
CA ARG A 215 0.00 -15.14 2.15
C ARG A 215 0.23 -15.82 0.80
N PRO A 216 0.86 -17.00 0.79
CA PRO A 216 1.10 -17.77 -0.43
C PRO A 216 -0.18 -17.99 -1.25
N GLY A 217 -0.06 -17.90 -2.58
CA GLY A 217 -1.15 -18.12 -3.51
C GLY A 217 -2.19 -17.00 -3.59
N THR A 218 -2.06 -15.95 -2.78
CA THR A 218 -2.99 -14.81 -2.82
C THR A 218 -2.58 -13.78 -3.89
N PRO A 219 -3.53 -13.05 -4.51
CA PRO A 219 -3.20 -12.04 -5.49
C PRO A 219 -2.55 -10.82 -4.86
N LEU A 220 -1.47 -10.38 -5.48
CA LEU A 220 -0.86 -9.07 -5.28
C LEU A 220 -1.19 -8.19 -6.48
N VAL A 221 -1.55 -6.94 -6.24
CA VAL A 221 -1.95 -6.02 -7.30
C VAL A 221 -1.13 -4.74 -7.21
N VAL A 222 -0.52 -4.36 -8.34
CA VAL A 222 0.24 -3.12 -8.48
C VAL A 222 -0.34 -2.33 -9.63
N VAL A 223 -0.71 -1.09 -9.36
CA VAL A 223 -1.27 -0.16 -10.36
C VAL A 223 -0.43 1.10 -10.36
N ASP A 224 0.04 1.53 -11.52
CA ASP A 224 0.79 2.78 -11.63
C ASP A 224 0.72 3.31 -13.07
N GLU A 225 1.40 4.42 -13.34
CA GLU A 225 1.39 5.08 -14.62
C GLU A 225 2.19 4.29 -15.68
N GLN A 226 1.55 4.08 -16.81
CA GLN A 226 2.16 3.60 -18.06
C GLN A 226 1.31 4.07 -19.23
N MET A 227 1.94 4.66 -20.23
CA MET A 227 1.24 5.00 -21.47
C MET A 227 1.01 3.73 -22.28
N ASP A 228 -0.24 3.48 -22.67
CA ASP A 228 -0.60 2.37 -23.54
C ASP A 228 0.08 2.52 -24.92
N ALA A 229 0.73 1.46 -25.36
CA ALA A 229 1.48 1.44 -26.62
C ALA A 229 0.58 1.66 -27.86
N ASP A 230 -0.68 1.21 -27.78
CA ASP A 230 -1.65 1.30 -28.86
C ASP A 230 -2.44 2.63 -28.84
N PHE A 231 -2.36 3.37 -27.76
CA PHE A 231 -3.02 4.67 -27.62
C PHE A 231 -2.29 5.77 -28.40
N ARG A 232 -3.03 6.66 -29.03
CA ARG A 232 -2.51 7.83 -29.76
C ARG A 232 -2.82 9.11 -29.00
N PRO A 233 -1.98 9.50 -28.01
CA PRO A 233 -2.22 10.68 -27.21
C PRO A 233 -2.02 11.97 -28.02
N SER A 234 -2.84 12.98 -27.72
CA SER A 234 -2.62 14.36 -28.19
C SER A 234 -1.34 14.95 -27.58
N LEU A 235 -0.85 16.05 -28.12
CA LEU A 235 0.31 16.76 -27.55
C LEU A 235 0.07 17.21 -26.11
N PHE A 236 -1.15 17.67 -25.81
CA PHE A 236 -1.55 18.03 -24.45
C PHE A 236 -1.49 16.82 -23.50
N GLN A 237 -2.03 15.67 -23.90
CA GLN A 237 -2.00 14.45 -23.10
C GLN A 237 -0.58 13.95 -22.85
N ARG A 238 0.31 14.03 -23.85
CA ARG A 238 1.75 13.71 -23.67
C ARG A 238 2.41 14.64 -22.67
N ALA A 239 2.18 15.95 -22.79
CA ALA A 239 2.74 16.93 -21.87
C ALA A 239 2.22 16.73 -20.44
N ALA A 240 0.92 16.50 -20.27
CA ALA A 240 0.30 16.25 -18.97
C ALA A 240 0.82 14.96 -18.35
N PHE A 241 0.92 13.87 -19.11
CA PHE A 241 1.48 12.61 -18.65
C PHE A 241 2.94 12.78 -18.19
N ARG A 242 3.76 13.48 -18.98
CA ARG A 242 5.16 13.76 -18.61
C ARG A 242 5.26 14.60 -17.34
N ALA A 243 4.35 15.57 -17.17
CA ALA A 243 4.31 16.42 -15.99
C ALA A 243 3.89 15.62 -14.74
N LEU A 244 2.96 14.67 -14.88
CA LEU A 244 2.55 13.80 -13.77
C LEU A 244 3.63 12.78 -13.39
N THR A 245 4.34 12.26 -14.37
CA THR A 245 5.40 11.25 -14.16
C THR A 245 6.80 11.86 -14.05
N PHE A 246 6.91 13.14 -13.62
CA PHE A 246 8.19 13.88 -13.55
C PHE A 246 9.24 13.20 -12.67
N TYR A 247 8.80 12.40 -11.71
CA TYR A 247 9.62 11.69 -10.73
C TYR A 247 10.27 10.42 -11.29
N THR A 248 9.84 9.94 -12.46
CA THR A 248 10.42 8.75 -13.11
C THR A 248 10.95 9.08 -14.50
N ARG A 249 12.04 8.42 -14.88
CA ARG A 249 12.59 8.56 -16.24
C ARG A 249 11.72 7.85 -17.27
N GLU A 250 11.12 6.74 -16.87
CA GLU A 250 10.33 5.88 -17.73
C GLU A 250 9.17 5.29 -16.92
N ALA A 251 7.95 5.82 -17.18
CA ALA A 251 6.74 5.32 -16.56
C ALA A 251 6.31 4.03 -17.25
N ARG A 252 6.61 2.89 -16.62
CA ARG A 252 6.29 1.55 -17.11
C ARG A 252 6.10 0.56 -15.98
N SER A 253 5.40 -0.53 -16.29
CA SER A 253 5.19 -1.64 -15.37
C SER A 253 6.52 -2.24 -14.90
N PRO A 254 6.67 -2.52 -13.61
CA PRO A 254 7.84 -3.18 -13.03
C PRO A 254 7.80 -4.70 -13.22
N ARG A 255 7.10 -5.22 -14.22
CA ARG A 255 6.97 -6.66 -14.47
C ARG A 255 8.31 -7.41 -14.49
N ALA A 256 9.35 -6.81 -15.07
CA ALA A 256 10.69 -7.40 -15.13
C ALA A 256 11.41 -7.44 -13.77
N LEU A 257 10.86 -6.76 -12.75
CA LEU A 257 11.41 -6.66 -11.39
C LEU A 257 10.66 -7.52 -10.37
N LEU A 258 9.67 -8.31 -10.84
CA LEU A 258 8.94 -9.24 -9.98
C LEU A 258 9.89 -10.27 -9.35
N PRO A 259 9.53 -10.82 -8.17
CA PRO A 259 10.22 -11.97 -7.61
C PRO A 259 10.33 -13.10 -8.63
N PRO A 260 11.44 -13.85 -8.66
CA PRO A 260 11.67 -14.89 -9.67
C PRO A 260 10.68 -16.06 -9.61
N ASP A 261 10.04 -16.24 -8.47
CA ASP A 261 9.00 -17.23 -8.18
C ASP A 261 7.57 -16.68 -8.36
N ALA A 262 7.42 -15.49 -8.94
CA ALA A 262 6.11 -14.92 -9.23
C ALA A 262 5.37 -15.74 -10.31
N GLU A 263 4.14 -16.13 -10.01
CA GLU A 263 3.28 -16.94 -10.85
C GLU A 263 2.00 -16.19 -11.24
N GLY A 264 1.30 -16.67 -12.29
CA GLY A 264 0.02 -16.10 -12.71
C GLY A 264 0.11 -14.63 -13.06
N VAL A 265 1.23 -14.19 -13.62
CA VAL A 265 1.52 -12.79 -13.93
C VAL A 265 0.62 -12.29 -15.05
N ILE A 266 -0.27 -11.38 -14.73
CA ILE A 266 -1.18 -10.70 -15.66
C ILE A 266 -0.88 -9.21 -15.62
N GLU A 267 -0.62 -8.63 -16.78
CA GLU A 267 -0.49 -7.20 -16.96
C GLU A 267 -1.53 -6.72 -17.97
N GLU A 268 -2.31 -5.73 -17.60
CA GLU A 268 -3.34 -5.15 -18.46
C GLU A 268 -3.39 -3.64 -18.31
N GLN A 269 -3.76 -2.95 -19.39
CA GLN A 269 -4.06 -1.52 -19.33
C GLN A 269 -5.47 -1.31 -18.78
N VAL A 270 -5.58 -0.60 -17.68
CA VAL A 270 -6.87 -0.24 -17.05
C VAL A 270 -7.35 1.14 -17.48
N SER A 271 -6.47 1.91 -18.09
CA SER A 271 -6.76 3.15 -18.82
C SER A 271 -5.61 3.43 -19.80
N PRO A 272 -5.74 4.43 -20.72
CA PRO A 272 -4.65 4.80 -21.62
C PRO A 272 -3.33 5.19 -20.93
N PHE A 273 -3.35 5.44 -19.63
CA PHE A 273 -2.20 5.94 -18.86
C PHE A 273 -1.90 5.17 -17.58
N TYR A 274 -2.60 4.05 -17.34
CA TYR A 274 -2.40 3.21 -16.15
C TYR A 274 -2.45 1.73 -16.50
N TYR A 275 -1.46 0.98 -16.00
CA TYR A 275 -1.48 -0.48 -16.00
C TYR A 275 -1.99 -1.03 -14.68
N CYS A 276 -2.40 -2.27 -14.70
CA CYS A 276 -2.65 -3.12 -13.55
C CYS A 276 -1.84 -4.40 -13.70
N LEU A 277 -0.88 -4.61 -12.82
CA LEU A 277 -0.04 -5.81 -12.75
C LEU A 277 -0.52 -6.66 -11.58
N THR A 278 -0.91 -7.90 -11.89
CA THR A 278 -1.33 -8.88 -10.89
C THR A 278 -0.38 -10.07 -10.94
N PHE A 279 -0.01 -10.59 -9.78
CA PHE A 279 0.80 -11.81 -9.67
C PHE A 279 0.50 -12.50 -8.33
N ARG A 280 1.01 -13.71 -8.16
CA ARG A 280 0.97 -14.49 -6.92
C ARG A 280 2.36 -14.99 -6.61
N VAL A 281 2.62 -15.30 -5.34
CA VAL A 281 3.84 -16.00 -4.93
C VAL A 281 3.42 -17.34 -4.37
N PRO A 282 3.98 -18.45 -4.85
CA PRO A 282 3.66 -19.78 -4.36
C PRO A 282 4.05 -19.93 -2.88
N GLY A 283 3.42 -20.86 -2.21
CA GLY A 283 3.88 -21.29 -0.89
C GLY A 283 5.23 -22.00 -0.97
N PRO A 284 5.92 -22.15 0.18
CA PRO A 284 7.08 -23.01 0.21
C PRO A 284 6.67 -24.37 -0.35
N ALA A 285 7.50 -24.91 -1.26
CA ALA A 285 7.25 -26.24 -1.80
C ALA A 285 7.02 -27.20 -0.64
N VAL A 286 5.87 -27.87 -0.62
CA VAL A 286 5.64 -28.97 0.31
C VAL A 286 6.61 -30.08 -0.10
N THR A 287 7.77 -30.11 0.55
CA THR A 287 8.67 -31.28 0.45
C THR A 287 7.94 -32.44 1.11
N GLY A 288 7.32 -33.29 0.27
CA GLY A 288 6.71 -34.54 0.68
C GLY A 288 7.74 -35.55 1.19
#